data_2c43738d06fcc7277d3bfa1ed621875d
#
_entry.id   2c43738d06fcc7277d3bfa1ed621875d
#
_cell.length_a   1.000
_cell.length_b   1.000
_cell.length_c   1.000
_cell.angle_alpha   90.00
_cell.angle_beta   90.00
_cell.angle_gamma   90.00
#
_symmetry.space_group_name_H-M   'P 1'
#
loop_
_entity.id
_entity.type
_entity.pdbx_description
1 polymer ?
#
loop_
_entity_poly.entity_id
_entity_poly.type
_entity_poly.pdbx_seq_one_letter_code
_entity_poly.pdbx_strand_id
1 'polypeptide(L)'
;MSEQQTAAVGQVSADGQFRWDGAQWVPIPKGQREPTAWTRPMQLGAAVLFVVAAVYSVVTTLVFVNHDTMLKAMQAQGTQLPSGSDVDTIVNVTIGVTIGFAAFFAILQLVAAAGSSLGWRWMFWCALVLFGLGGLGVLGDLGTIARPATSPVPIGVIWVSTLLALASLGMFVWMLIGVIRFGPWAMKKPG
;
A
#
# COMPACT_ATOMS: atom_id res chain seq x y z
N MET A 1 28.85 6.06 -52.94
CA MET A 1 27.43 6.24 -52.61
C MET A 1 27.24 5.63 -51.23
N SER A 2 27.17 6.46 -50.19
CA SER A 2 26.97 6.00 -48.80
C SER A 2 25.50 5.68 -48.65
N GLU A 3 25.15 4.43 -48.37
CA GLU A 3 23.82 4.05 -47.90
C GLU A 3 23.55 4.81 -46.59
N GLN A 4 22.74 5.83 -46.68
CA GLN A 4 22.13 6.44 -45.48
C GLN A 4 21.18 5.38 -44.92
N GLN A 5 21.67 4.58 -43.97
CA GLN A 5 20.82 3.74 -43.14
C GLN A 5 19.85 4.70 -42.39
N THR A 6 18.62 4.73 -42.87
CA THR A 6 17.52 5.43 -42.19
C THR A 6 17.28 4.72 -40.84
N ALA A 7 17.81 5.31 -39.80
CA ALA A 7 17.61 4.79 -38.45
C ALA A 7 16.10 4.78 -38.13
N ALA A 8 15.59 3.67 -37.63
CA ALA A 8 14.20 3.58 -37.18
C ALA A 8 13.98 4.41 -35.91
N VAL A 9 12.83 5.06 -35.81
CA VAL A 9 12.48 5.83 -34.60
C VAL A 9 12.56 4.91 -33.37
N GLY A 10 13.31 5.32 -32.36
CA GLY A 10 13.57 4.54 -31.16
C GLY A 10 14.84 3.69 -31.23
N GLN A 11 15.55 3.64 -32.40
CA GLN A 11 16.81 2.93 -32.53
C GLN A 11 17.88 3.56 -31.63
N VAL A 12 18.63 2.70 -30.95
CA VAL A 12 19.73 3.11 -30.05
C VAL A 12 21.05 3.05 -30.89
N SER A 13 21.90 4.04 -30.68
CA SER A 13 23.24 4.08 -31.34
C SER A 13 24.12 2.92 -30.89
N ALA A 14 25.10 2.54 -31.67
CA ALA A 14 25.97 1.41 -31.40
C ALA A 14 26.76 1.53 -30.09
N ASP A 15 27.00 2.76 -29.59
CA ASP A 15 27.64 3.08 -28.31
C ASP A 15 26.64 3.14 -27.14
N GLY A 16 25.31 2.98 -27.40
CA GLY A 16 24.27 3.01 -26.38
C GLY A 16 24.01 4.40 -25.76
N GLN A 17 24.59 5.48 -26.31
CA GLN A 17 24.51 6.80 -25.71
C GLN A 17 23.38 7.68 -26.30
N PHE A 18 22.90 7.36 -27.49
CA PHE A 18 21.90 8.16 -28.20
C PHE A 18 20.74 7.29 -28.70
N ARG A 19 19.56 7.91 -28.80
CA ARG A 19 18.36 7.32 -29.39
C ARG A 19 17.90 8.19 -30.56
N TRP A 20 17.52 7.58 -31.67
CA TRP A 20 16.94 8.29 -32.80
C TRP A 20 15.49 8.67 -32.53
N ASP A 21 15.15 9.95 -32.55
CA ASP A 21 13.79 10.44 -32.31
C ASP A 21 12.94 10.56 -33.60
N GLY A 22 13.54 10.28 -34.74
CA GLY A 22 12.93 10.45 -36.06
C GLY A 22 13.53 11.61 -36.85
N ALA A 23 14.23 12.54 -36.20
CA ALA A 23 14.86 13.70 -36.81
C ALA A 23 16.34 13.84 -36.44
N GLN A 24 16.71 13.46 -35.21
CA GLN A 24 18.08 13.59 -34.70
C GLN A 24 18.40 12.52 -33.63
N TRP A 25 19.69 12.30 -33.36
CA TRP A 25 20.17 11.48 -32.27
C TRP A 25 20.10 12.26 -30.95
N VAL A 26 19.17 11.90 -30.06
CA VAL A 26 19.00 12.52 -28.74
C VAL A 26 19.78 11.73 -27.70
N PRO A 27 20.59 12.37 -26.84
CA PRO A 27 21.31 11.69 -25.78
C PRO A 27 20.37 10.92 -24.86
N ILE A 28 20.65 9.65 -24.61
CA ILE A 28 19.94 8.88 -23.57
C ILE A 28 20.47 9.34 -22.22
N PRO A 29 19.63 9.91 -21.34
CA PRO A 29 20.09 10.38 -20.03
C PRO A 29 20.67 9.20 -19.25
N LYS A 30 21.99 9.25 -18.97
CA LYS A 30 22.69 8.21 -18.20
C LYS A 30 22.00 8.06 -16.84
N GLY A 31 21.45 6.87 -16.56
CA GLY A 31 20.82 6.55 -15.27
C GLY A 31 19.30 6.70 -15.19
N GLN A 32 18.61 7.22 -16.18
CA GLN A 32 17.14 7.16 -16.24
C GLN A 32 16.69 5.75 -16.60
N ARG A 33 15.90 5.15 -15.71
CA ARG A 33 15.31 3.84 -15.96
C ARG A 33 14.11 3.99 -16.90
N GLU A 34 13.99 3.03 -17.83
CA GLU A 34 12.86 3.02 -18.76
C GLU A 34 11.63 2.34 -18.15
N PRO A 35 10.44 2.97 -18.25
CA PRO A 35 9.21 2.34 -17.79
C PRO A 35 8.88 1.13 -18.66
N THR A 36 8.42 0.05 -18.04
CA THR A 36 7.86 -1.12 -18.73
C THR A 36 6.33 -1.04 -18.75
N ALA A 37 5.67 -1.95 -19.47
CA ALA A 37 4.21 -2.08 -19.45
C ALA A 37 3.65 -2.33 -18.03
N TRP A 38 4.46 -2.79 -17.08
CA TRP A 38 4.08 -3.06 -15.70
C TRP A 38 4.20 -1.85 -14.78
N THR A 39 5.01 -0.85 -15.16
CA THR A 39 5.32 0.31 -14.29
C THR A 39 4.06 1.05 -13.86
N ARG A 40 3.27 1.53 -14.82
CA ARG A 40 2.10 2.36 -14.52
C ARG A 40 0.98 1.59 -13.81
N PRO A 41 0.59 0.38 -14.25
CA PRO A 41 -0.40 -0.42 -13.52
C PRO A 41 0.02 -0.73 -12.09
N MET A 42 1.30 -1.02 -11.82
CA MET A 42 1.82 -1.29 -10.48
C MET A 42 1.74 -0.04 -9.58
N GLN A 43 2.14 1.12 -10.08
CA GLN A 43 2.05 2.39 -9.36
C GLN A 43 0.61 2.75 -9.00
N LEU A 44 -0.30 2.65 -9.97
CA LEU A 44 -1.72 2.95 -9.76
C LEU A 44 -2.40 1.92 -8.86
N GLY A 45 -2.11 0.64 -9.02
CA GLY A 45 -2.63 -0.42 -8.16
C GLY A 45 -2.23 -0.21 -6.70
N ALA A 46 -0.96 0.11 -6.45
CA ALA A 46 -0.49 0.46 -5.11
C ALA A 46 -1.21 1.69 -4.54
N ALA A 47 -1.32 2.76 -5.33
CA ALA A 47 -2.00 3.98 -4.91
C ALA A 47 -3.47 3.74 -4.56
N VAL A 48 -4.20 3.02 -5.40
CA VAL A 48 -5.62 2.69 -5.17
C VAL A 48 -5.78 1.86 -3.91
N LEU A 49 -4.95 0.83 -3.69
CA LEU A 49 -5.02 0.01 -2.47
C LEU A 49 -4.77 0.83 -1.21
N PHE A 50 -3.80 1.75 -1.21
CA PHE A 50 -3.57 2.64 -0.08
C PHE A 50 -4.77 3.56 0.19
N VAL A 51 -5.38 4.15 -0.84
CA VAL A 51 -6.58 5.00 -0.67
C VAL A 51 -7.75 4.18 -0.12
N VAL A 52 -8.02 3.00 -0.68
CA VAL A 52 -9.10 2.13 -0.23
C VAL A 52 -8.87 1.70 1.23
N ALA A 53 -7.64 1.32 1.59
CA ALA A 53 -7.30 0.95 2.97
C ALA A 53 -7.45 2.13 3.93
N ALA A 54 -7.05 3.35 3.54
CA ALA A 54 -7.23 4.56 4.35
C ALA A 54 -8.71 4.86 4.61
N VAL A 55 -9.52 4.87 3.55
CA VAL A 55 -10.97 5.10 3.65
C VAL A 55 -11.63 4.02 4.51
N TYR A 56 -11.30 2.75 4.25
CA TYR A 56 -11.83 1.63 5.03
C TYR A 56 -11.49 1.77 6.52
N SER A 57 -10.23 2.05 6.85
CA SER A 57 -9.78 2.22 8.25
C SER A 57 -10.52 3.34 8.96
N VAL A 58 -10.63 4.52 8.33
CA VAL A 58 -11.33 5.68 8.92
C VAL A 58 -12.83 5.38 9.10
N VAL A 59 -13.49 4.88 8.06
CA VAL A 59 -14.93 4.57 8.13
C VAL A 59 -15.21 3.52 9.20
N THR A 60 -14.43 2.45 9.23
CA THR A 60 -14.62 1.39 10.23
C THR A 60 -14.42 1.93 11.65
N THR A 61 -13.38 2.74 11.88
CA THR A 61 -13.12 3.34 13.19
C THR A 61 -14.26 4.26 13.61
N LEU A 62 -14.70 5.17 12.76
CA LEU A 62 -15.75 6.14 13.10
C LEU A 62 -17.13 5.49 13.31
N VAL A 63 -17.43 4.41 12.59
CA VAL A 63 -18.75 3.76 12.67
C VAL A 63 -18.82 2.76 13.83
N PHE A 64 -17.77 1.99 14.06
CA PHE A 64 -17.82 0.85 14.98
C PHE A 64 -17.07 1.06 16.29
N VAL A 65 -16.13 2.01 16.38
CA VAL A 65 -15.44 2.30 17.62
C VAL A 65 -16.23 3.34 18.41
N ASN A 66 -17.04 2.85 19.33
CA ASN A 66 -17.83 3.67 20.29
C ASN A 66 -17.71 3.08 21.69
N HIS A 67 -18.26 3.79 22.67
CA HIS A 67 -18.16 3.42 24.09
C HIS A 67 -18.62 2.00 24.36
N ASP A 68 -19.81 1.62 23.86
CA ASP A 68 -20.43 0.31 24.15
C ASP A 68 -19.65 -0.84 23.51
N THR A 69 -19.20 -0.67 22.26
CA THR A 69 -18.44 -1.71 21.55
C THR A 69 -17.06 -1.89 22.16
N MET A 70 -16.41 -0.79 22.58
CA MET A 70 -15.10 -0.85 23.22
C MET A 70 -15.19 -1.50 24.60
N LEU A 71 -16.18 -1.12 25.39
CA LEU A 71 -16.42 -1.71 26.72
C LEU A 71 -16.65 -3.22 26.63
N LYS A 72 -17.53 -3.67 25.69
CA LYS A 72 -17.77 -5.09 25.44
C LYS A 72 -16.51 -5.83 25.01
N ALA A 73 -15.70 -5.24 24.13
CA ALA A 73 -14.46 -5.86 23.69
C ALA A 73 -13.44 -6.00 24.83
N MET A 74 -13.30 -4.99 25.69
CA MET A 74 -12.41 -5.05 26.86
C MET A 74 -12.86 -6.13 27.85
N GLN A 75 -14.16 -6.24 28.11
CA GLN A 75 -14.73 -7.28 28.97
C GLN A 75 -14.52 -8.68 28.40
N ALA A 76 -14.73 -8.86 27.09
CA ALA A 76 -14.52 -10.13 26.40
C ALA A 76 -13.06 -10.60 26.40
N GLN A 77 -12.11 -9.65 26.48
CA GLN A 77 -10.67 -9.94 26.61
C GLN A 77 -10.25 -10.25 28.05
N GLY A 78 -11.17 -10.23 29.01
CA GLY A 78 -10.88 -10.49 30.42
C GLY A 78 -10.11 -9.36 31.11
N THR A 79 -10.13 -8.15 30.56
CA THR A 79 -9.50 -6.98 31.17
C THR A 79 -10.24 -6.66 32.50
N GLN A 80 -9.52 -6.66 33.62
CA GLN A 80 -10.07 -6.23 34.89
C GLN A 80 -10.26 -4.71 34.85
N LEU A 81 -11.50 -4.29 34.71
CA LEU A 81 -11.87 -2.88 34.74
C LEU A 81 -12.09 -2.42 36.17
N PRO A 82 -11.59 -1.24 36.56
CA PRO A 82 -11.93 -0.62 37.85
C PRO A 82 -13.44 -0.39 37.95
N SER A 83 -13.94 -0.20 39.17
CA SER A 83 -15.38 0.10 39.39
C SER A 83 -15.62 1.60 39.32
N GLY A 84 -16.77 2.01 38.73
CA GLY A 84 -17.22 3.40 38.79
C GLY A 84 -16.76 4.29 37.63
N SER A 85 -16.64 5.61 37.90
CA SER A 85 -16.32 6.64 36.90
C SER A 85 -14.97 6.45 36.14
N ASP A 86 -14.08 5.65 36.71
CA ASP A 86 -12.77 5.39 36.12
C ASP A 86 -12.87 4.54 34.83
N VAL A 87 -13.92 3.69 34.74
CA VAL A 87 -14.17 2.87 33.53
C VAL A 87 -14.45 3.75 32.31
N ASP A 88 -15.35 4.74 32.47
CA ASP A 88 -15.72 5.65 31.39
C ASP A 88 -14.52 6.48 30.94
N THR A 89 -13.67 6.89 31.86
CA THR A 89 -12.44 7.61 31.54
C THR A 89 -11.49 6.74 30.73
N ILE A 90 -11.26 5.50 31.14
CA ILE A 90 -10.37 4.55 30.44
C ILE A 90 -10.90 4.26 29.03
N VAL A 91 -12.20 3.99 28.91
CA VAL A 91 -12.83 3.69 27.61
C VAL A 91 -12.72 4.91 26.68
N ASN A 92 -13.04 6.11 27.15
CA ASN A 92 -12.97 7.34 26.35
C ASN A 92 -11.54 7.67 25.90
N VAL A 93 -10.55 7.51 26.79
CA VAL A 93 -9.13 7.65 26.42
C VAL A 93 -8.73 6.62 25.35
N THR A 94 -9.13 5.37 25.54
CA THR A 94 -8.83 4.31 24.55
C THR A 94 -9.45 4.60 23.19
N ILE A 95 -10.70 5.08 23.15
CA ILE A 95 -11.36 5.52 21.92
C ILE A 95 -10.59 6.68 21.29
N GLY A 96 -10.23 7.70 22.06
CA GLY A 96 -9.47 8.86 21.57
C GLY A 96 -8.12 8.45 20.95
N VAL A 97 -7.39 7.58 21.63
CA VAL A 97 -6.13 7.02 21.13
C VAL A 97 -6.36 6.22 19.86
N THR A 98 -7.38 5.37 19.80
CA THR A 98 -7.71 4.55 18.62
C THR A 98 -8.03 5.42 17.40
N ILE A 99 -8.86 6.46 17.58
CA ILE A 99 -9.19 7.42 16.50
C ILE A 99 -7.95 8.19 16.07
N GLY A 100 -7.12 8.64 17.02
CA GLY A 100 -5.86 9.34 16.74
C GLY A 100 -4.91 8.49 15.89
N PHE A 101 -4.72 7.21 16.23
CA PHE A 101 -3.93 6.28 15.44
C PHE A 101 -4.53 6.02 14.08
N ALA A 102 -5.84 5.81 13.97
CA ALA A 102 -6.51 5.60 12.68
C ALA A 102 -6.31 6.80 11.74
N ALA A 103 -6.47 8.03 12.25
CA ALA A 103 -6.23 9.25 11.48
C ALA A 103 -4.76 9.37 11.05
N PHE A 104 -3.82 9.12 11.96
CA PHE A 104 -2.39 9.15 11.65
C PHE A 104 -2.03 8.15 10.55
N PHE A 105 -2.45 6.90 10.66
CA PHE A 105 -2.18 5.88 9.66
C PHE A 105 -2.89 6.16 8.34
N ALA A 106 -4.10 6.72 8.35
CA ALA A 106 -4.78 7.14 7.12
C ALA A 106 -3.99 8.22 6.38
N ILE A 107 -3.43 9.21 7.08
CA ILE A 107 -2.57 10.24 6.49
C ILE A 107 -1.32 9.60 5.87
N LEU A 108 -0.65 8.69 6.57
CA LEU A 108 0.51 7.96 6.03
C LEU A 108 0.16 7.16 4.78
N GLN A 109 -1.00 6.50 4.75
CA GLN A 109 -1.48 5.77 3.58
C GLN A 109 -1.76 6.70 2.40
N LEU A 110 -2.33 7.89 2.63
CA LEU A 110 -2.54 8.88 1.56
C LEU A 110 -1.22 9.43 1.01
N VAL A 111 -0.22 9.67 1.87
CA VAL A 111 1.13 10.04 1.43
C VAL A 111 1.76 8.90 0.62
N ALA A 112 1.59 7.65 1.06
CA ALA A 112 2.06 6.49 0.32
C ALA A 112 1.35 6.32 -1.04
N ALA A 113 0.05 6.61 -1.11
CA ALA A 113 -0.70 6.62 -2.36
C ALA A 113 -0.17 7.67 -3.34
N ALA A 114 0.04 8.91 -2.86
CA ALA A 114 0.63 9.98 -3.66
C ALA A 114 2.05 9.62 -4.15
N GLY A 115 2.92 9.18 -3.26
CA GLY A 115 4.28 8.77 -3.61
C GLY A 115 4.34 7.59 -4.57
N SER A 116 3.42 6.63 -4.45
CA SER A 116 3.30 5.50 -5.37
C SER A 116 2.83 5.95 -6.75
N SER A 117 1.82 6.82 -6.84
CA SER A 117 1.29 7.34 -8.11
C SER A 117 2.32 8.21 -8.85
N LEU A 118 3.17 8.94 -8.11
CA LEU A 118 4.28 9.73 -8.63
C LEU A 118 5.52 8.89 -8.95
N GLY A 119 5.53 7.62 -8.56
CA GLY A 119 6.62 6.69 -8.85
C GLY A 119 7.92 6.97 -8.07
N TRP A 120 7.84 7.55 -6.87
CA TRP A 120 9.02 7.79 -6.05
C TRP A 120 9.75 6.48 -5.74
N ARG A 121 11.05 6.41 -6.02
CA ARG A 121 11.84 5.17 -5.88
C ARG A 121 11.90 4.65 -4.44
N TRP A 122 12.04 5.55 -3.46
CA TRP A 122 12.05 5.16 -2.06
C TRP A 122 10.68 4.66 -1.60
N MET A 123 9.58 5.23 -2.15
CA MET A 123 8.21 4.80 -1.85
C MET A 123 7.95 3.37 -2.31
N PHE A 124 8.62 2.89 -3.36
CA PHE A 124 8.54 1.48 -3.76
C PHE A 124 8.91 0.54 -2.62
N TRP A 125 10.02 0.81 -1.93
CA TRP A 125 10.47 -0.03 -0.82
C TRP A 125 9.55 0.07 0.39
N CYS A 126 9.09 1.27 0.72
CA CYS A 126 8.09 1.48 1.76
C CYS A 126 6.80 0.73 1.44
N ALA A 127 6.27 0.87 0.22
CA ALA A 127 5.07 0.18 -0.22
C ALA A 127 5.23 -1.34 -0.19
N LEU A 128 6.37 -1.86 -0.64
CA LEU A 128 6.67 -3.30 -0.59
C LEU A 128 6.59 -3.84 0.84
N VAL A 129 7.23 -3.15 1.80
CA VAL A 129 7.18 -3.54 3.22
C VAL A 129 5.76 -3.42 3.77
N LEU A 130 5.06 -2.32 3.49
CA LEU A 130 3.71 -2.08 3.99
C LEU A 130 2.70 -3.11 3.45
N PHE A 131 2.79 -3.48 2.17
CA PHE A 131 1.94 -4.54 1.60
C PHE A 131 2.29 -5.92 2.14
N GLY A 132 3.57 -6.20 2.40
CA GLY A 132 4.00 -7.43 3.06
C GLY A 132 3.41 -7.54 4.48
N LEU A 133 3.54 -6.49 5.29
CA LEU A 133 2.98 -6.42 6.64
C LEU A 133 1.44 -6.45 6.59
N GLY A 134 0.81 -5.70 5.66
CA GLY A 134 -0.64 -5.71 5.46
C GLY A 134 -1.16 -7.10 5.09
N GLY A 135 -0.42 -7.84 4.26
CA GLY A 135 -0.75 -9.23 3.91
C GLY A 135 -0.72 -10.19 5.10
N LEU A 136 0.17 -9.95 6.08
CA LEU A 136 0.19 -10.71 7.34
C LEU A 136 -1.07 -10.47 8.19
N GLY A 137 -1.79 -9.37 7.95
CA GLY A 137 -3.07 -9.08 8.60
C GLY A 137 -4.11 -10.19 8.44
N VAL A 138 -4.03 -10.98 7.35
CA VAL A 138 -4.88 -12.18 7.15
C VAL A 138 -4.83 -13.12 8.36
N LEU A 139 -3.66 -13.31 8.97
CA LEU A 139 -3.50 -14.18 10.13
C LEU A 139 -4.24 -13.63 11.36
N GLY A 140 -4.19 -12.31 11.56
CA GLY A 140 -4.94 -11.64 12.63
C GLY A 140 -6.45 -11.70 12.41
N ASP A 141 -6.90 -11.46 11.18
CA ASP A 141 -8.31 -11.53 10.81
C ASP A 141 -8.88 -12.94 11.00
N LEU A 142 -8.14 -13.98 10.59
CA LEU A 142 -8.53 -15.38 10.81
C LEU A 142 -8.64 -15.70 12.31
N GLY A 143 -7.73 -15.20 13.14
CA GLY A 143 -7.81 -15.32 14.60
C GLY A 143 -9.07 -14.65 15.16
N THR A 144 -9.45 -13.49 14.64
CA THR A 144 -10.66 -12.75 15.05
C THR A 144 -11.93 -13.45 14.56
N ILE A 145 -11.93 -13.99 13.34
CA ILE A 145 -13.05 -14.80 12.83
C ILE A 145 -13.29 -16.04 13.70
N ALA A 146 -12.21 -16.65 14.20
CA ALA A 146 -12.31 -17.79 15.11
C ALA A 146 -12.83 -17.41 16.51
N ARG A 147 -12.70 -16.12 16.91
CA ARG A 147 -13.13 -15.61 18.23
C ARG A 147 -13.89 -14.29 18.09
N PRO A 148 -15.07 -14.26 17.46
CA PRO A 148 -15.76 -13.01 17.12
C PRO A 148 -16.19 -12.18 18.33
N ALA A 149 -16.38 -12.80 19.50
CA ALA A 149 -16.77 -12.09 20.73
C ALA A 149 -15.70 -11.12 21.27
N THR A 150 -14.44 -11.26 20.86
CA THR A 150 -13.34 -10.39 21.30
C THR A 150 -13.15 -9.15 20.44
N SER A 151 -13.91 -9.03 19.33
CA SER A 151 -13.80 -7.90 18.39
C SER A 151 -14.90 -6.87 18.63
N PRO A 152 -14.57 -5.57 18.63
CA PRO A 152 -15.57 -4.50 18.67
C PRO A 152 -16.32 -4.31 17.36
N VAL A 153 -15.84 -4.93 16.26
CA VAL A 153 -16.43 -4.76 14.93
C VAL A 153 -17.19 -6.02 14.48
N PRO A 154 -18.28 -5.85 13.70
CA PRO A 154 -19.04 -6.98 13.15
C PRO A 154 -18.20 -7.87 12.25
N ILE A 155 -18.50 -9.18 12.23
CA ILE A 155 -17.76 -10.16 11.44
C ILE A 155 -17.75 -9.85 9.93
N GLY A 156 -18.79 -9.20 9.41
CA GLY A 156 -18.85 -8.78 8.01
C GLY A 156 -17.79 -7.75 7.65
N VAL A 157 -17.41 -6.88 8.59
CA VAL A 157 -16.32 -5.91 8.42
C VAL A 157 -14.98 -6.63 8.39
N ILE A 158 -14.80 -7.66 9.22
CA ILE A 158 -13.57 -8.47 9.25
C ILE A 158 -13.35 -9.18 7.92
N TRP A 159 -14.41 -9.67 7.27
CA TRP A 159 -14.29 -10.24 5.93
C TRP A 159 -13.78 -9.24 4.89
N VAL A 160 -14.22 -7.98 4.97
CA VAL A 160 -13.70 -6.92 4.08
C VAL A 160 -12.22 -6.64 4.37
N SER A 161 -11.81 -6.61 5.66
CA SER A 161 -10.39 -6.43 6.01
C SER A 161 -9.54 -7.59 5.49
N THR A 162 -10.03 -8.83 5.61
CA THR A 162 -9.38 -10.03 5.06
C THR A 162 -9.18 -9.93 3.54
N LEU A 163 -10.19 -9.46 2.80
CA LEU A 163 -10.07 -9.24 1.36
C LEU A 163 -9.03 -8.17 1.02
N LEU A 164 -8.98 -7.08 1.79
CA LEU A 164 -7.95 -6.04 1.62
C LEU A 164 -6.55 -6.56 1.96
N ALA A 165 -6.42 -7.38 2.99
CA ALA A 165 -5.16 -8.02 3.35
C ALA A 165 -4.68 -9.02 2.27
N LEU A 166 -5.59 -9.79 1.67
CA LEU A 166 -5.29 -10.65 0.52
C LEU A 166 -4.88 -9.85 -0.72
N ALA A 167 -5.57 -8.73 -1.00
CA ALA A 167 -5.18 -7.83 -2.08
C ALA A 167 -3.79 -7.22 -1.85
N SER A 168 -3.47 -6.87 -0.60
CA SER A 168 -2.14 -6.38 -0.19
C SER A 168 -1.08 -7.45 -0.41
N LEU A 169 -1.36 -8.69 -0.04
CA LEU A 169 -0.44 -9.83 -0.29
C LEU A 169 -0.23 -10.05 -1.79
N GLY A 170 -1.29 -10.00 -2.59
CA GLY A 170 -1.19 -10.09 -4.05
C GLY A 170 -0.34 -8.96 -4.64
N MET A 171 -0.52 -7.73 -4.16
CA MET A 171 0.29 -6.59 -4.57
C MET A 171 1.76 -6.73 -4.15
N PHE A 172 2.03 -7.21 -2.94
CA PHE A 172 3.38 -7.54 -2.47
C PHE A 172 4.08 -8.52 -3.40
N VAL A 173 3.43 -9.64 -3.72
CA VAL A 173 3.99 -10.66 -4.63
C VAL A 173 4.24 -10.07 -6.02
N TRP A 174 3.31 -9.28 -6.55
CA TRP A 174 3.48 -8.62 -7.84
C TRP A 174 4.66 -7.64 -7.86
N MET A 175 4.79 -6.81 -6.82
CA MET A 175 5.93 -5.90 -6.67
C MET A 175 7.25 -6.66 -6.51
N LEU A 176 7.26 -7.78 -5.79
CA LEU A 176 8.43 -8.63 -5.62
C LEU A 176 8.90 -9.23 -6.96
N ILE A 177 7.96 -9.76 -7.76
CA ILE A 177 8.27 -10.26 -9.11
C ILE A 177 8.78 -9.11 -9.99
N GLY A 178 8.15 -7.94 -9.92
CA GLY A 178 8.53 -6.75 -10.68
C GLY A 178 9.95 -6.30 -10.39
N VAL A 179 10.34 -6.25 -9.10
CA VAL A 179 11.69 -5.81 -8.71
C VAL A 179 12.77 -6.82 -9.11
N ILE A 180 12.49 -8.12 -9.04
CA ILE A 180 13.42 -9.17 -9.44
C ILE A 180 13.66 -9.11 -10.96
N ARG A 181 12.62 -8.91 -11.76
CA ARG A 181 12.71 -8.91 -13.23
C ARG A 181 13.23 -7.59 -13.83
N PHE A 182 12.80 -6.47 -13.30
CA PHE A 182 12.99 -5.16 -13.92
C PHE A 182 13.63 -4.12 -12.99
N GLY A 183 13.50 -4.30 -11.68
CA GLY A 183 13.88 -3.32 -10.67
C GLY A 183 12.69 -2.55 -10.08
N PRO A 184 12.94 -1.58 -9.16
CA PRO A 184 11.87 -0.85 -8.47
C PRO A 184 10.87 -0.23 -9.46
N TRP A 185 9.57 -0.36 -9.16
CA TRP A 185 8.45 0.01 -10.03
C TRP A 185 8.47 -0.65 -11.41
N ALA A 186 9.09 -1.82 -11.52
CA ALA A 186 9.29 -2.53 -12.80
C ALA A 186 9.93 -1.65 -13.88
N MET A 187 10.90 -0.82 -13.52
CA MET A 187 11.66 0.03 -14.44
C MET A 187 12.98 -0.64 -14.82
N LYS A 188 13.20 -0.84 -16.13
CA LYS A 188 14.44 -1.39 -16.68
C LYS A 188 15.62 -0.42 -16.55
N LYS A 189 16.82 -0.94 -16.29
CA LYS A 189 18.04 -0.18 -16.55
C LYS A 189 18.16 0.03 -18.06
N PRO A 190 18.58 1.22 -18.54
CA PRO A 190 18.96 1.39 -19.93
C PRO A 190 20.10 0.41 -20.22
N GLY A 191 19.99 -0.30 -21.33
CA GLY A 191 21.01 -1.24 -21.81
C GLY A 191 22.28 -0.53 -22.23
#